data_d284b006b90504a3f0f5acc5b257d8ab
#
_entry.id   d284b006b90504a3f0f5acc5b257d8ab
#
_cell.length_a   1.000
_cell.length_b   1.000
_cell.length_c   1.000
_cell.angle_alpha   90.00
_cell.angle_beta   90.00
_cell.angle_gamma   90.00
#
_symmetry.space_group_name_H-M   'P 1'
#
loop_
_entity.id
_entity.type
_entity.pdbx_description
1 polymer ?
#
loop_
_entity_poly.entity_id
_entity_poly.type
_entity_poly.pdbx_seq_one_letter_code
_entity_poly.pdbx_strand_id
1 'polypeptide(L)'
;MNKLHSPQQNHLLDALPEEVYQRIAPMLELVAMPLGQALYESGGALNYVYFPTTSIVSLLYVLESGASAEIAVVGNEGILGISLFMGGETTPSRAVVQSAGFGYRLRAQFLKQEFNRAGPMMHLLLRYTQALITQMTQTAVCNRHHSVEQQLCRWLLLSLDRLPANELSMTQELIANMLGVRREGVTEAAGKLQHAGLIQYSRGRITVLDRPLLEKRVCECYQVVKTEFDRLLPDLHRIHKDIV
;
A
#
# COMPACT_ATOMS: atom_id res chain seq x y z
N MET A 1 17.64 5.54 -21.38
CA MET A 1 16.45 5.27 -20.58
C MET A 1 16.32 6.38 -19.54
N ASN A 2 15.16 7.03 -19.50
CA ASN A 2 14.93 8.17 -18.61
C ASN A 2 14.99 7.67 -17.15
N LYS A 3 15.93 8.20 -16.34
CA LYS A 3 16.10 7.86 -14.90
C LYS A 3 14.88 8.15 -14.02
N LEU A 4 13.84 8.76 -14.56
CA LEU A 4 12.62 9.15 -13.84
C LEU A 4 11.71 7.97 -13.49
N HIS A 5 11.75 6.85 -14.23
CA HIS A 5 10.92 5.68 -13.99
C HIS A 5 11.75 4.42 -14.16
N SER A 6 12.11 3.74 -13.06
CA SER A 6 12.75 2.43 -13.07
C SER A 6 11.82 1.41 -12.39
N PRO A 7 11.68 0.19 -12.93
CA PRO A 7 10.96 -0.88 -12.23
C PRO A 7 11.51 -1.15 -10.81
N GLN A 8 12.81 -0.99 -10.62
CA GLN A 8 13.50 -1.19 -9.34
C GLN A 8 13.17 -0.12 -8.27
N GLN A 9 12.40 0.91 -8.61
CA GLN A 9 11.76 1.76 -7.59
C GLN A 9 10.68 1.01 -6.80
N ASN A 10 10.19 -0.12 -7.31
CA ASN A 10 9.43 -1.07 -6.52
C ASN A 10 10.41 -2.03 -5.84
N HIS A 11 10.36 -2.07 -4.52
CA HIS A 11 11.32 -2.80 -3.69
C HIS A 11 11.27 -4.31 -3.88
N LEU A 12 10.09 -4.89 -4.22
CA LEU A 12 10.02 -6.32 -4.54
C LEU A 12 10.78 -6.63 -5.83
N LEU A 13 10.66 -5.77 -6.85
CA LEU A 13 11.39 -5.95 -8.11
C LEU A 13 12.90 -5.75 -7.93
N ASP A 14 13.29 -4.83 -7.04
CA ASP A 14 14.69 -4.55 -6.74
C ASP A 14 15.37 -5.65 -5.91
N ALA A 15 14.59 -6.33 -5.05
CA ALA A 15 15.08 -7.45 -4.22
C ALA A 15 15.26 -8.78 -5.00
N LEU A 16 14.84 -8.82 -6.28
CA LEU A 16 15.02 -10.01 -7.10
C LEU A 16 16.48 -10.21 -7.48
N PRO A 17 16.99 -11.47 -7.48
CA PRO A 17 18.28 -11.76 -8.10
C PRO A 17 18.29 -11.33 -9.57
N GLU A 18 19.43 -10.85 -10.04
CA GLU A 18 19.58 -10.30 -11.41
C GLU A 18 19.03 -11.23 -12.48
N GLU A 19 19.30 -12.54 -12.40
CA GLU A 19 18.81 -13.54 -13.35
C GLU A 19 17.28 -13.61 -13.41
N VAL A 20 16.61 -13.45 -12.26
CA VAL A 20 15.15 -13.45 -12.18
C VAL A 20 14.60 -12.15 -12.75
N TYR A 21 15.20 -11.02 -12.35
CA TYR A 21 14.81 -9.71 -12.83
C TYR A 21 14.92 -9.61 -14.36
N GLN A 22 16.02 -10.04 -14.96
CA GLN A 22 16.25 -10.03 -16.41
C GLN A 22 15.22 -10.84 -17.20
N ARG A 23 14.64 -11.90 -16.60
CA ARG A 23 13.58 -12.67 -17.26
C ARG A 23 12.24 -11.93 -17.31
N ILE A 24 11.92 -11.13 -16.30
CA ILE A 24 10.63 -10.43 -16.23
C ILE A 24 10.69 -8.98 -16.72
N ALA A 25 11.83 -8.33 -16.62
CA ALA A 25 12.01 -6.92 -16.98
C ALA A 25 11.50 -6.55 -18.40
N PRO A 26 11.74 -7.36 -19.45
CA PRO A 26 11.21 -7.07 -20.79
C PRO A 26 9.69 -7.12 -20.89
N MET A 27 9.01 -7.76 -19.92
CA MET A 27 7.54 -7.93 -19.88
C MET A 27 6.84 -6.93 -18.98
N LEU A 28 7.61 -6.09 -18.28
CA LEU A 28 7.08 -5.04 -17.42
C LEU A 28 6.65 -3.83 -18.27
N GLU A 29 5.40 -3.41 -18.09
CA GLU A 29 4.82 -2.26 -18.80
C GLU A 29 4.65 -1.11 -17.79
N LEU A 30 5.29 0.04 -18.03
CA LEU A 30 5.08 1.26 -17.26
C LEU A 30 3.65 1.76 -17.46
N VAL A 31 2.95 2.06 -16.36
CA VAL A 31 1.58 2.60 -16.39
C VAL A 31 1.45 3.79 -15.45
N ALA A 32 0.72 4.82 -15.91
CA ALA A 32 0.24 5.88 -15.03
C ALA A 32 -0.89 5.32 -14.15
N MET A 33 -0.91 5.76 -12.90
CA MET A 33 -1.92 5.43 -11.90
C MET A 33 -2.56 6.72 -11.40
N PRO A 34 -3.57 7.26 -12.11
CA PRO A 34 -4.25 8.48 -11.69
C PRO A 34 -5.12 8.24 -10.45
N LEU A 35 -5.25 9.27 -9.63
CA LEU A 35 -6.07 9.25 -8.41
C LEU A 35 -7.50 8.76 -8.69
N GLY A 36 -7.98 7.84 -7.87
CA GLY A 36 -9.33 7.27 -7.95
C GLY A 36 -9.53 6.19 -9.02
N GLN A 37 -8.51 5.89 -9.84
CA GLN A 37 -8.62 4.80 -10.82
C GLN A 37 -8.73 3.46 -10.10
N ALA A 38 -9.72 2.66 -10.50
CA ALA A 38 -9.76 1.25 -10.14
C ALA A 38 -8.82 0.46 -11.06
N LEU A 39 -7.88 -0.27 -10.47
CA LEU A 39 -6.99 -1.18 -11.20
C LEU A 39 -7.67 -2.53 -11.46
N TYR A 40 -8.52 -2.94 -10.53
CA TYR A 40 -9.46 -4.05 -10.68
C TYR A 40 -10.66 -3.90 -9.75
N GLU A 41 -11.76 -4.48 -10.16
CA GLU A 41 -13.03 -4.48 -9.43
C GLU A 41 -13.27 -5.83 -8.73
N SER A 42 -14.10 -5.82 -7.67
CA SER A 42 -14.53 -7.01 -6.95
C SER A 42 -15.18 -8.04 -7.90
N GLY A 43 -14.76 -9.30 -7.81
CA GLY A 43 -15.27 -10.40 -8.63
C GLY A 43 -14.77 -10.43 -10.08
N GLY A 44 -14.10 -9.37 -10.53
CA GLY A 44 -13.53 -9.30 -11.88
C GLY A 44 -12.31 -10.21 -12.06
N ALA A 45 -12.12 -10.75 -13.28
CA ALA A 45 -10.93 -11.51 -13.62
C ALA A 45 -9.68 -10.62 -13.67
N LEU A 46 -8.62 -11.05 -13.00
CA LEU A 46 -7.34 -10.36 -12.94
C LEU A 46 -6.46 -10.79 -14.10
N ASN A 47 -6.12 -9.85 -14.98
CA ASN A 47 -5.22 -10.09 -16.11
C ASN A 47 -3.79 -9.64 -15.86
N TYR A 48 -3.58 -8.79 -14.86
CA TYR A 48 -2.31 -8.19 -14.51
C TYR A 48 -2.08 -8.18 -13.00
N VAL A 49 -0.82 -8.24 -12.61
CA VAL A 49 -0.35 -7.74 -11.32
C VAL A 49 0.25 -6.36 -11.51
N TYR A 50 0.27 -5.57 -10.43
CA TYR A 50 0.81 -4.22 -10.46
C TYR A 50 1.85 -4.04 -9.37
N PHE A 51 2.94 -3.41 -9.72
CA PHE A 51 4.06 -3.02 -8.84
C PHE A 51 4.10 -1.49 -8.79
N PRO A 52 3.47 -0.85 -7.79
CA PRO A 52 3.54 0.60 -7.64
C PRO A 52 4.99 1.05 -7.44
N THR A 53 5.35 2.23 -7.96
CA THR A 53 6.67 2.84 -7.74
C THR A 53 6.57 4.17 -7.01
N THR A 54 5.64 5.01 -7.41
CA THR A 54 5.40 6.34 -6.81
C THR A 54 3.93 6.57 -6.47
N SER A 55 3.06 5.59 -6.72
CA SER A 55 1.64 5.61 -6.35
C SER A 55 1.37 4.78 -5.10
N ILE A 56 0.25 5.04 -4.46
CA ILE A 56 -0.32 4.21 -3.40
C ILE A 56 -1.69 3.71 -3.85
N VAL A 57 -1.98 2.46 -3.56
CA VAL A 57 -3.23 1.80 -3.92
C VAL A 57 -3.87 1.19 -2.67
N SER A 58 -5.14 1.51 -2.45
CA SER A 58 -5.96 0.95 -1.38
C SER A 58 -6.65 -0.34 -1.85
N LEU A 59 -6.59 -1.37 -1.02
CA LEU A 59 -7.42 -2.57 -1.14
C LEU A 59 -8.67 -2.37 -0.31
N LEU A 60 -9.82 -2.33 -0.97
CA LEU A 60 -11.13 -2.03 -0.37
C LEU A 60 -12.05 -3.23 -0.44
N TYR A 61 -12.81 -3.46 0.63
CA TYR A 61 -14.03 -4.25 0.56
C TYR A 61 -15.24 -3.31 0.52
N VAL A 62 -16.16 -3.60 -0.38
CA VAL A 62 -17.39 -2.83 -0.56
C VAL A 62 -18.56 -3.74 -0.21
N LEU A 63 -19.41 -3.31 0.72
CA LEU A 63 -20.59 -4.01 1.15
C LEU A 63 -21.75 -3.76 0.17
N GLU A 64 -22.80 -4.60 0.21
CA GLU A 64 -24.02 -4.41 -0.59
C GLU A 64 -24.68 -3.05 -0.35
N SER A 65 -24.54 -2.49 0.85
CA SER A 65 -25.00 -1.15 1.20
C SER A 65 -24.23 0.00 0.54
N GLY A 66 -23.13 -0.31 -0.17
CA GLY A 66 -22.19 0.67 -0.72
C GLY A 66 -21.15 1.17 0.28
N ALA A 67 -21.26 0.83 1.56
CA ALA A 67 -20.21 1.14 2.54
C ALA A 67 -18.92 0.38 2.21
N SER A 68 -17.79 1.03 2.42
CA SER A 68 -16.48 0.43 2.14
C SER A 68 -15.52 0.65 3.30
N ALA A 69 -14.52 -0.22 3.39
CA ALA A 69 -13.39 -0.04 4.29
C ALA A 69 -12.10 -0.51 3.60
N GLU A 70 -11.01 0.20 3.86
CA GLU A 70 -9.68 -0.23 3.45
C GLU A 70 -9.20 -1.35 4.36
N ILE A 71 -8.77 -2.43 3.75
CA ILE A 71 -8.19 -3.57 4.47
C ILE A 71 -6.67 -3.55 4.45
N ALA A 72 -6.08 -2.96 3.41
CA ALA A 72 -4.65 -2.79 3.27
C ALA A 72 -4.33 -1.67 2.28
N VAL A 73 -3.14 -1.11 2.41
CA VAL A 73 -2.54 -0.16 1.49
C VAL A 73 -1.25 -0.76 0.91
N VAL A 74 -1.05 -0.56 -0.39
CA VAL A 74 0.10 -1.09 -1.14
C VAL A 74 0.78 0.06 -1.89
N GLY A 75 2.07 0.21 -1.71
CA GLY A 75 2.91 1.16 -2.42
C GLY A 75 4.13 0.48 -3.06
N ASN A 76 5.26 1.19 -3.05
CA ASN A 76 6.50 0.71 -3.65
C ASN A 76 7.12 -0.52 -2.97
N GLU A 77 6.64 -0.91 -1.78
CA GLU A 77 7.07 -2.10 -1.05
C GLU A 77 6.36 -3.38 -1.49
N GLY A 78 5.37 -3.30 -2.38
CA GLY A 78 4.45 -4.40 -2.60
C GLY A 78 3.99 -4.65 -4.03
N ILE A 79 3.06 -5.59 -4.14
CA ILE A 79 2.41 -6.02 -5.38
C ILE A 79 0.91 -6.14 -5.17
N LEU A 80 0.12 -5.78 -6.17
CA LEU A 80 -1.32 -5.97 -6.24
C LEU A 80 -1.65 -7.17 -7.13
N GLY A 81 -2.72 -7.90 -6.78
CA GLY A 81 -3.16 -9.07 -7.54
C GLY A 81 -2.57 -10.38 -7.02
N ILE A 82 -2.31 -10.50 -5.71
CA ILE A 82 -1.75 -11.70 -5.07
C ILE A 82 -2.57 -12.97 -5.34
N SER A 83 -3.89 -12.86 -5.55
CA SER A 83 -4.75 -13.99 -5.87
C SER A 83 -4.31 -14.77 -7.11
N LEU A 84 -3.64 -14.13 -8.07
CA LEU A 84 -3.17 -14.75 -9.30
C LEU A 84 -2.15 -15.88 -9.07
N PHE A 85 -1.29 -15.75 -8.08
CA PHE A 85 -0.31 -16.80 -7.75
C PHE A 85 -0.76 -17.66 -6.56
N MET A 86 -1.81 -17.26 -5.84
CA MET A 86 -2.42 -18.06 -4.78
C MET A 86 -3.46 -19.05 -5.29
N GLY A 87 -3.68 -19.16 -6.61
CA GLY A 87 -4.60 -20.10 -7.24
C GLY A 87 -5.99 -19.52 -7.56
N GLY A 88 -6.27 -18.25 -7.21
CA GLY A 88 -7.47 -17.54 -7.60
C GLY A 88 -7.23 -16.65 -8.83
N GLU A 89 -8.24 -16.49 -9.67
CA GLU A 89 -8.19 -15.57 -10.82
C GLU A 89 -9.03 -14.30 -10.57
N THR A 90 -9.76 -14.30 -9.47
CA THR A 90 -10.63 -13.22 -9.00
C THR A 90 -10.36 -12.91 -7.54
N THR A 91 -10.84 -11.78 -7.06
CA THR A 91 -10.82 -11.41 -5.64
C THR A 91 -12.09 -10.64 -5.29
N PRO A 92 -12.65 -10.79 -4.07
CA PRO A 92 -13.77 -9.97 -3.62
C PRO A 92 -13.36 -8.54 -3.25
N SER A 93 -12.07 -8.22 -3.26
CA SER A 93 -11.59 -6.87 -3.01
C SER A 93 -11.49 -6.06 -4.30
N ARG A 94 -11.57 -4.74 -4.14
CA ARG A 94 -11.35 -3.73 -5.18
C ARG A 94 -10.01 -3.02 -4.90
N ALA A 95 -9.22 -2.71 -5.94
CA ALA A 95 -8.01 -1.93 -5.82
C ALA A 95 -8.18 -0.55 -6.45
N VAL A 96 -8.04 0.50 -5.64
CA VAL A 96 -8.23 1.89 -6.07
C VAL A 96 -6.99 2.72 -5.77
N VAL A 97 -6.54 3.50 -6.74
CA VAL A 97 -5.41 4.41 -6.58
C VAL A 97 -5.76 5.50 -5.57
N GLN A 98 -5.08 5.48 -4.44
CA GLN A 98 -5.22 6.42 -3.32
C GLN A 98 -4.33 7.66 -3.49
N SER A 99 -3.13 7.50 -4.03
CA SER A 99 -2.21 8.57 -4.38
C SER A 99 -1.73 8.38 -5.81
N ALA A 100 -1.92 9.41 -6.63
CA ALA A 100 -1.52 9.38 -8.03
C ALA A 100 0.00 9.20 -8.17
N GLY A 101 0.41 8.51 -9.22
CA GLY A 101 1.81 8.25 -9.52
C GLY A 101 1.96 7.28 -10.68
N PHE A 102 2.97 6.44 -10.58
CA PHE A 102 3.29 5.44 -11.59
C PHE A 102 3.54 4.08 -10.94
N GLY A 103 3.48 3.05 -11.75
CA GLY A 103 3.88 1.70 -11.40
C GLY A 103 4.12 0.88 -12.66
N TYR A 104 4.49 -0.36 -12.47
CA TYR A 104 4.63 -1.32 -13.54
C TYR A 104 3.56 -2.39 -13.42
N ARG A 105 3.07 -2.88 -14.57
CA ARG A 105 2.18 -4.04 -14.58
C ARG A 105 2.86 -5.19 -15.32
N LEU A 106 2.53 -6.40 -14.89
CA LEU A 106 2.99 -7.64 -15.51
C LEU A 106 1.78 -8.53 -15.78
N ARG A 107 1.69 -9.11 -16.97
CA ARG A 107 0.61 -10.04 -17.31
C ARG A 107 0.63 -11.27 -16.40
N ALA A 108 -0.56 -11.71 -15.97
CA ALA A 108 -0.75 -12.86 -15.09
C ALA A 108 0.02 -14.11 -15.55
N GLN A 109 0.05 -14.39 -16.85
CA GLN A 109 0.75 -15.54 -17.40
C GLN A 109 2.25 -15.54 -17.11
N PHE A 110 2.93 -14.39 -17.22
CA PHE A 110 4.36 -14.29 -16.98
C PHE A 110 4.68 -14.40 -15.49
N LEU A 111 3.84 -13.79 -14.62
CA LEU A 111 3.96 -13.98 -13.19
C LEU A 111 3.80 -15.44 -12.78
N LYS A 112 2.76 -16.13 -13.29
CA LYS A 112 2.52 -17.56 -13.01
C LYS A 112 3.66 -18.43 -13.50
N GLN A 113 4.22 -18.16 -14.68
CA GLN A 113 5.37 -18.88 -15.22
C GLN A 113 6.59 -18.74 -14.28
N GLU A 114 6.92 -17.53 -13.84
CA GLU A 114 8.07 -17.33 -12.95
C GLU A 114 7.80 -17.87 -11.53
N PHE A 115 6.59 -17.71 -11.00
CA PHE A 115 6.20 -18.29 -9.72
C PHE A 115 6.33 -19.82 -9.69
N ASN A 116 5.86 -20.47 -10.75
CA ASN A 116 5.89 -21.95 -10.87
C ASN A 116 7.30 -22.52 -11.07
N ARG A 117 8.31 -21.67 -11.28
CA ARG A 117 9.73 -22.12 -11.22
C ARG A 117 10.18 -22.49 -9.82
N ALA A 118 9.36 -22.20 -8.78
CA ALA A 118 9.63 -22.47 -7.37
C ALA A 118 10.97 -21.86 -6.87
N GLY A 119 11.37 -20.73 -7.47
CA GLY A 119 12.64 -20.05 -7.20
C GLY A 119 12.50 -18.83 -6.28
N PRO A 120 13.49 -17.92 -6.31
CA PRO A 120 13.55 -16.75 -5.42
C PRO A 120 12.31 -15.86 -5.47
N MET A 121 11.71 -15.66 -6.66
CA MET A 121 10.50 -14.85 -6.80
C MET A 121 9.31 -15.45 -6.02
N MET A 122 9.12 -16.77 -6.09
CA MET A 122 8.06 -17.43 -5.33
C MET A 122 8.25 -17.19 -3.83
N HIS A 123 9.46 -17.42 -3.30
CA HIS A 123 9.74 -17.21 -1.88
C HIS A 123 9.52 -15.76 -1.44
N LEU A 124 9.94 -14.80 -2.27
CA LEU A 124 9.73 -13.37 -2.01
C LEU A 124 8.23 -13.02 -1.97
N LEU A 125 7.45 -13.48 -2.94
CA LEU A 125 6.00 -13.24 -3.02
C LEU A 125 5.24 -13.88 -1.86
N LEU A 126 5.64 -15.08 -1.41
CA LEU A 126 5.02 -15.74 -0.24
C LEU A 126 5.32 -14.96 1.05
N ARG A 127 6.55 -14.48 1.26
CA ARG A 127 6.90 -13.63 2.41
C ARG A 127 6.13 -12.30 2.38
N TYR A 128 6.03 -11.65 1.22
CA TYR A 128 5.22 -10.46 1.07
C TYR A 128 3.74 -10.72 1.38
N THR A 129 3.20 -11.84 0.91
CA THR A 129 1.80 -12.21 1.19
C THR A 129 1.57 -12.37 2.69
N GLN A 130 2.51 -12.99 3.43
CA GLN A 130 2.42 -13.10 4.89
C GLN A 130 2.42 -11.71 5.55
N ALA A 131 3.30 -10.79 5.13
CA ALA A 131 3.33 -9.42 5.65
C ALA A 131 2.02 -8.68 5.35
N LEU A 132 1.47 -8.84 4.14
CA LEU A 132 0.20 -8.25 3.75
C LEU A 132 -0.97 -8.80 4.59
N ILE A 133 -1.00 -10.12 4.88
CA ILE A 133 -1.99 -10.73 5.78
C ILE A 133 -1.89 -10.11 7.17
N THR A 134 -0.69 -9.90 7.69
CA THR A 134 -0.49 -9.20 8.98
C THR A 134 -1.06 -7.79 8.94
N GLN A 135 -0.83 -7.03 7.87
CA GLN A 135 -1.40 -5.68 7.73
C GLN A 135 -2.94 -5.72 7.73
N MET A 136 -3.54 -6.65 7.00
CA MET A 136 -5.01 -6.82 6.96
C MET A 136 -5.57 -7.18 8.34
N THR A 137 -4.94 -8.13 9.04
CA THR A 137 -5.35 -8.56 10.38
C THR A 137 -5.23 -7.41 11.40
N GLN A 138 -4.12 -6.68 11.38
CA GLN A 138 -3.94 -5.50 12.24
C GLN A 138 -4.93 -4.39 11.90
N THR A 139 -5.33 -4.23 10.66
CA THR A 139 -6.37 -3.27 10.27
C THR A 139 -7.71 -3.65 10.91
N ALA A 140 -8.09 -4.93 10.87
CA ALA A 140 -9.34 -5.40 11.50
C ALA A 140 -9.33 -5.19 13.02
N VAL A 141 -8.24 -5.56 13.70
CA VAL A 141 -8.07 -5.33 15.15
C VAL A 141 -8.11 -3.84 15.48
N CYS A 142 -7.38 -3.02 14.73
CA CYS A 142 -7.32 -1.58 14.94
C CYS A 142 -8.70 -0.92 14.79
N ASN A 143 -9.45 -1.27 13.76
CA ASN A 143 -10.78 -0.72 13.50
C ASN A 143 -11.79 -1.10 14.60
N ARG A 144 -11.57 -2.23 15.29
CA ARG A 144 -12.45 -2.68 16.38
C ARG A 144 -12.13 -2.05 17.72
N HIS A 145 -10.85 -1.83 18.05
CA HIS A 145 -10.39 -1.58 19.42
C HIS A 145 -9.77 -0.20 19.64
N HIS A 146 -9.36 0.51 18.57
CA HIS A 146 -8.69 1.79 18.71
C HIS A 146 -9.58 2.96 18.31
N SER A 147 -9.27 4.14 18.87
CA SER A 147 -9.98 5.38 18.56
C SER A 147 -9.76 5.80 17.10
N VAL A 148 -10.69 6.59 16.54
CA VAL A 148 -10.57 7.15 15.18
C VAL A 148 -9.30 7.99 15.04
N GLU A 149 -8.85 8.67 16.08
CA GLU A 149 -7.59 9.41 16.11
C GLU A 149 -6.39 8.47 15.90
N GLN A 150 -6.33 7.34 16.64
CA GLN A 150 -5.26 6.34 16.49
C GLN A 150 -5.30 5.64 15.12
N GLN A 151 -6.49 5.33 14.62
CA GLN A 151 -6.67 4.79 13.28
C GLN A 151 -6.16 5.77 12.19
N LEU A 152 -6.47 7.06 12.34
CA LEU A 152 -6.01 8.11 11.43
C LEU A 152 -4.48 8.26 11.49
N CYS A 153 -3.87 8.25 12.69
CA CYS A 153 -2.42 8.28 12.85
C CYS A 153 -1.76 7.08 12.13
N ARG A 154 -2.27 5.86 12.35
CA ARG A 154 -1.77 4.65 11.69
C ARG A 154 -1.87 4.74 10.17
N TRP A 155 -3.02 5.16 9.67
CA TRP A 155 -3.27 5.29 8.24
C TRP A 155 -2.34 6.33 7.59
N LEU A 156 -2.14 7.48 8.23
CA LEU A 156 -1.20 8.52 7.78
C LEU A 156 0.23 7.98 7.72
N LEU A 157 0.71 7.34 8.78
CA LEU A 157 2.07 6.80 8.85
C LEU A 157 2.31 5.71 7.80
N LEU A 158 1.38 4.76 7.65
CA LEU A 158 1.49 3.71 6.63
C LEU A 158 1.48 4.28 5.21
N SER A 159 0.73 5.35 4.95
CA SER A 159 0.73 6.02 3.65
C SER A 159 2.04 6.76 3.40
N LEU A 160 2.55 7.48 4.41
CA LEU A 160 3.79 8.26 4.29
C LEU A 160 5.05 7.39 4.21
N ASP A 161 5.03 6.18 4.77
CA ASP A 161 6.12 5.21 4.62
C ASP A 161 6.33 4.80 3.14
N ARG A 162 5.33 5.04 2.28
CA ARG A 162 5.28 4.66 0.87
C ARG A 162 5.44 5.83 -0.10
N LEU A 163 5.58 7.04 0.43
CA LEU A 163 5.71 8.27 -0.36
C LEU A 163 7.03 8.99 -0.02
N PRO A 164 7.66 9.63 -1.01
CA PRO A 164 8.86 10.44 -0.77
C PRO A 164 8.55 11.77 -0.08
N ALA A 165 7.26 12.13 0.07
CA ALA A 165 6.80 13.39 0.63
C ALA A 165 6.06 13.18 1.95
N ASN A 166 6.01 14.22 2.79
CA ASN A 166 5.24 14.24 4.04
C ASN A 166 3.79 14.73 3.85
N GLU A 167 3.27 14.66 2.62
CA GLU A 167 1.99 15.22 2.22
C GLU A 167 1.12 14.21 1.48
N LEU A 168 -0.18 14.23 1.77
CA LEU A 168 -1.23 13.45 1.13
C LEU A 168 -2.36 14.36 0.63
N SER A 169 -2.84 14.13 -0.59
CA SER A 169 -4.02 14.81 -1.14
C SER A 169 -5.24 13.91 -0.99
N MET A 170 -6.09 14.17 0.02
CA MET A 170 -7.28 13.37 0.29
C MET A 170 -8.34 14.16 1.06
N THR A 171 -9.60 13.99 0.68
CA THR A 171 -10.73 14.62 1.40
C THR A 171 -11.08 13.84 2.65
N GLN A 172 -11.72 14.51 3.64
CA GLN A 172 -12.22 13.83 4.85
C GLN A 172 -13.22 12.73 4.55
N GLU A 173 -14.02 12.89 3.50
CA GLU A 173 -14.97 11.87 3.04
C GLU A 173 -14.26 10.60 2.58
N LEU A 174 -13.20 10.74 1.78
CA LEU A 174 -12.40 9.60 1.33
C LEU A 174 -11.69 8.91 2.50
N ILE A 175 -11.13 9.69 3.44
CA ILE A 175 -10.52 9.13 4.65
C ILE A 175 -11.56 8.37 5.48
N ALA A 176 -12.77 8.92 5.64
CA ALA A 176 -13.84 8.26 6.36
C ALA A 176 -14.21 6.92 5.72
N ASN A 177 -14.32 6.88 4.40
CA ASN A 177 -14.56 5.64 3.64
C ASN A 177 -13.41 4.63 3.79
N MET A 178 -12.14 5.09 3.81
CA MET A 178 -10.98 4.21 4.03
C MET A 178 -10.98 3.62 5.44
N LEU A 179 -11.24 4.45 6.45
CA LEU A 179 -11.24 4.00 7.84
C LEU A 179 -12.54 3.25 8.23
N GLY A 180 -13.58 3.28 7.39
CA GLY A 180 -14.87 2.68 7.69
C GLY A 180 -15.61 3.39 8.83
N VAL A 181 -15.43 4.71 8.96
CA VAL A 181 -16.02 5.54 10.02
C VAL A 181 -16.87 6.67 9.44
N ARG A 182 -17.59 7.40 10.30
CA ARG A 182 -18.34 8.59 9.88
C ARG A 182 -17.38 9.77 9.65
N ARG A 183 -17.71 10.64 8.70
CA ARG A 183 -16.91 11.82 8.35
C ARG A 183 -16.68 12.76 9.55
N GLU A 184 -17.68 12.91 10.43
CA GLU A 184 -17.58 13.72 11.64
C GLU A 184 -16.46 13.23 12.56
N GLY A 185 -16.28 11.90 12.68
CA GLY A 185 -15.20 11.29 13.46
C GLY A 185 -13.82 11.63 12.89
N VAL A 186 -13.67 11.63 11.55
CA VAL A 186 -12.43 12.07 10.89
C VAL A 186 -12.18 13.56 11.12
N THR A 187 -13.22 14.39 11.01
CA THR A 187 -13.12 15.84 11.24
C THR A 187 -12.65 16.14 12.65
N GLU A 188 -13.21 15.46 13.66
CA GLU A 188 -12.82 15.61 15.05
C GLU A 188 -11.37 15.14 15.29
N ALA A 189 -11.02 13.95 14.80
CA ALA A 189 -9.68 13.38 14.96
C ALA A 189 -8.62 14.27 14.29
N ALA A 190 -8.84 14.69 13.04
CA ALA A 190 -7.94 15.59 12.32
C ALA A 190 -7.81 16.95 13.02
N GLY A 191 -8.91 17.49 13.56
CA GLY A 191 -8.91 18.73 14.36
C GLY A 191 -8.04 18.62 15.62
N LYS A 192 -8.11 17.49 16.36
CA LYS A 192 -7.26 17.22 17.52
C LYS A 192 -5.77 17.16 17.12
N LEU A 193 -5.43 16.44 16.05
CA LEU A 193 -4.06 16.34 15.56
C LEU A 193 -3.51 17.68 15.09
N GLN A 194 -4.34 18.49 14.44
CA GLN A 194 -3.96 19.83 13.98
C GLN A 194 -3.78 20.80 15.15
N HIS A 195 -4.68 20.78 16.15
CA HIS A 195 -4.54 21.59 17.36
C HIS A 195 -3.27 21.24 18.14
N ALA A 196 -2.88 19.97 18.14
CA ALA A 196 -1.63 19.49 18.74
C ALA A 196 -0.37 19.77 17.88
N GLY A 197 -0.50 20.41 16.71
CA GLY A 197 0.62 20.76 15.84
C GLY A 197 1.24 19.56 15.10
N LEU A 198 0.56 18.42 15.03
CA LEU A 198 1.08 17.20 14.39
C LEU A 198 0.87 17.18 12.89
N ILE A 199 -0.24 17.73 12.44
CA ILE A 199 -0.61 17.83 11.03
C ILE A 199 -1.12 19.23 10.69
N GLN A 200 -1.08 19.56 9.42
CA GLN A 200 -1.83 20.65 8.84
C GLN A 200 -2.80 20.06 7.81
N TYR A 201 -4.09 20.37 7.97
CA TYR A 201 -5.12 19.88 7.05
C TYR A 201 -5.90 21.05 6.46
N SER A 202 -5.78 21.25 5.16
CA SER A 202 -6.44 22.33 4.45
C SER A 202 -6.78 21.91 3.03
N ARG A 203 -8.01 22.18 2.59
CA ARG A 203 -8.48 22.01 1.19
C ARG A 203 -8.20 20.62 0.61
N GLY A 204 -8.39 19.56 1.43
CA GLY A 204 -8.15 18.18 0.98
C GLY A 204 -6.67 17.78 0.93
N ARG A 205 -5.79 18.54 1.58
CA ARG A 205 -4.36 18.28 1.66
C ARG A 205 -3.96 18.14 3.13
N ILE A 206 -3.29 17.04 3.46
CA ILE A 206 -2.78 16.76 4.80
C ILE A 206 -1.26 16.76 4.71
N THR A 207 -0.61 17.60 5.51
CA THR A 207 0.84 17.61 5.69
C THR A 207 1.14 17.17 7.13
N VAL A 208 2.01 16.19 7.32
CA VAL A 208 2.51 15.80 8.64
C VAL A 208 3.66 16.74 9.00
N LEU A 209 3.50 17.48 10.11
CA LEU A 209 4.46 18.46 10.60
C LEU A 209 5.47 17.86 11.57
N ASP A 210 5.01 16.94 12.43
CA ASP A 210 5.85 16.26 13.43
C ASP A 210 5.59 14.75 13.39
N ARG A 211 6.36 14.04 12.56
CA ARG A 211 6.29 12.58 12.44
C ARG A 211 6.65 11.85 13.74
N PRO A 212 7.75 12.19 14.46
CA PRO A 212 8.10 11.54 15.72
C PRO A 212 6.98 11.62 16.78
N LEU A 213 6.30 12.74 16.86
CA LEU A 213 5.19 12.91 17.80
C LEU A 213 3.93 12.16 17.33
N LEU A 214 3.69 12.08 16.00
CA LEU A 214 2.63 11.26 15.43
C LEU A 214 2.86 9.76 15.72
N GLU A 215 4.11 9.28 15.63
CA GLU A 215 4.51 7.91 15.99
C GLU A 215 4.33 7.60 17.48
N LYS A 216 4.37 8.60 18.36
CA LYS A 216 4.04 8.43 19.78
C LYS A 216 2.52 8.39 20.06
N ARG A 217 1.72 8.94 19.15
CA ARG A 217 0.25 8.97 19.28
C ARG A 217 -0.45 7.78 18.67
N VAL A 218 0.20 7.11 17.72
CA VAL A 218 -0.38 5.94 17.05
C VAL A 218 -0.47 4.76 18.01
N CYS A 219 -1.40 3.84 17.74
CA CYS A 219 -1.47 2.56 18.44
C CYS A 219 -0.34 1.60 17.98
N GLU A 220 -0.11 0.57 18.78
CA GLU A 220 0.85 -0.52 18.52
C GLU A 220 0.68 -1.18 17.14
N CYS A 221 -0.52 -1.14 16.56
CA CYS A 221 -0.82 -1.74 15.26
C CYS A 221 0.10 -1.24 14.13
N TYR A 222 0.55 0.01 14.18
CA TYR A 222 1.53 0.52 13.23
C TYR A 222 2.87 -0.19 13.35
N GLN A 223 3.39 -0.29 14.58
CA GLN A 223 4.70 -0.90 14.81
C GLN A 223 4.70 -2.40 14.52
N VAL A 224 3.60 -3.11 14.82
CA VAL A 224 3.46 -4.54 14.49
C VAL A 224 3.56 -4.76 12.98
N VAL A 225 2.85 -3.97 12.17
CA VAL A 225 2.93 -4.07 10.70
C VAL A 225 4.35 -3.78 10.23
N LYS A 226 4.97 -2.68 10.68
CA LYS A 226 6.31 -2.29 10.29
C LYS A 226 7.33 -3.37 10.62
N THR A 227 7.33 -3.87 11.86
CA THR A 227 8.25 -4.93 12.31
C THR A 227 8.10 -6.20 11.47
N GLU A 228 6.88 -6.56 11.08
CA GLU A 228 6.64 -7.78 10.30
C GLU A 228 7.10 -7.61 8.85
N PHE A 229 6.89 -6.45 8.23
CA PHE A 229 7.47 -6.15 6.92
C PHE A 229 9.00 -6.19 6.97
N ASP A 230 9.63 -5.54 7.96
CA ASP A 230 11.09 -5.53 8.14
C ASP A 230 11.65 -6.96 8.34
N ARG A 231 10.96 -7.80 9.11
CA ARG A 231 11.36 -9.19 9.38
C ARG A 231 11.26 -10.10 8.17
N LEU A 232 10.17 -10.00 7.42
CA LEU A 232 9.88 -10.88 6.28
C LEU A 232 10.59 -10.44 5.01
N LEU A 233 10.87 -9.16 4.88
CA LEU A 233 11.42 -8.54 3.68
C LEU A 233 12.70 -7.73 4.00
N PRO A 234 13.69 -8.33 4.67
CA PRO A 234 14.90 -7.61 5.10
C PRO A 234 15.71 -7.06 3.92
N ASP A 235 15.57 -7.65 2.75
CA ASP A 235 16.29 -7.24 1.55
C ASP A 235 15.77 -5.90 1.00
N LEU A 236 14.51 -5.50 1.31
CA LEU A 236 13.95 -4.22 0.91
C LEU A 236 14.60 -3.02 1.61
N HIS A 237 15.27 -3.24 2.76
CA HIS A 237 15.86 -2.15 3.57
C HIS A 237 17.36 -1.96 3.36
N ARG A 238 18.04 -2.86 2.65
CA ARG A 238 19.49 -2.73 2.39
C ARG A 238 19.84 -1.53 1.53
N ILE A 239 18.90 -1.07 0.70
CA ILE A 239 19.11 -0.03 -0.30
C ILE A 239 18.99 1.39 0.27
N HIS A 240 18.24 1.58 1.37
CA HIS A 240 18.08 2.91 1.99
C HIS A 240 19.25 3.34 2.89
N LYS A 241 20.21 2.43 3.21
CA LYS A 241 21.38 2.78 4.05
C LYS A 241 22.55 3.34 3.26
N ASP A 242 22.55 3.22 1.93
CA ASP A 242 23.66 3.65 1.09
C ASP A 242 23.41 5.03 0.40
N ILE A 243 22.34 5.74 0.78
CA ILE A 243 21.98 7.07 0.22
C ILE A 243 21.88 8.15 1.31
N VAL A 244 22.66 8.02 2.38
CA VAL A 244 22.85 9.12 3.37
C VAL A 244 24.30 9.56 3.37
#